data_a2bd084c048ec613307dfef2705d0e81
#
_entry.id   a2bd084c048ec613307dfef2705d0e81
#
_cell.length_a   1.000
_cell.length_b   1.000
_cell.length_c   1.000
_cell.angle_alpha   90.00
_cell.angle_beta   90.00
_cell.angle_gamma   90.00
#
_symmetry.space_group_name_H-M   'P 1'
#
loop_
_entity.id
_entity.type
_entity.pdbx_description
1 polymer ?
#
loop_
_entity_poly.entity_id
_entity_poly.type
_entity_poly.pdbx_seq_one_letter_code
_entity_poly.pdbx_strand_id
1 'polypeptide(L)'
;LPASGETQVPKDFDYSIPNVTEKLRRFVEAANLTSPAHIAGHSLGGSIAMLYAGQYPFETKSLFLIDAAGVYKAATTPYLKDPNHIKNMIVSKKGDFNFLMQQVMFTPPFIPKEIAQAQEKMMIGQAEQTQKMVDQLIVLNKLYTPDSFALLARSIDAPTLILWGKQDKIINVEVAPELKSLLKNAQTPVILDNVGHMPILEADQLVVQQYLPFLSKIQSQKPVTAPTP
;
A
#
# COMPACT_ATOMS: atom_id res chain seq x y z
N LEU A 1 -5.20 10.82 -1.82
CA LEU A 1 -6.17 10.12 -0.95
C LEU A 1 -6.66 11.07 0.14
N PRO A 2 -7.88 10.84 0.69
CA PRO A 2 -8.33 11.55 1.88
C PRO A 2 -7.28 11.46 3.00
N ALA A 3 -7.05 12.57 3.69
CA ALA A 3 -6.05 12.72 4.75
C ALA A 3 -4.59 12.50 4.32
N SER A 4 -4.29 12.58 3.04
CA SER A 4 -2.91 12.53 2.52
C SER A 4 -2.58 13.82 1.79
N GLY A 5 -1.39 14.36 2.04
CA GLY A 5 -0.95 15.63 1.46
C GLY A 5 -1.87 16.79 1.80
N GLU A 6 -2.29 17.53 0.80
CA GLU A 6 -3.15 18.73 0.95
C GLU A 6 -4.66 18.41 0.91
N THR A 7 -5.04 17.14 0.78
CA THR A 7 -6.46 16.77 0.71
C THR A 7 -7.15 17.02 2.04
N GLN A 8 -8.03 18.01 2.06
CA GLN A 8 -8.84 18.34 3.23
C GLN A 8 -10.02 17.37 3.35
N VAL A 9 -10.37 17.02 4.58
CA VAL A 9 -11.53 16.19 4.90
C VAL A 9 -12.35 16.82 6.02
N PRO A 10 -13.68 16.56 6.10
CA PRO A 10 -14.48 16.96 7.25
C PRO A 10 -13.91 16.45 8.58
N LYS A 11 -14.21 17.15 9.69
CA LYS A 11 -13.72 16.75 11.03
C LYS A 11 -14.19 15.37 11.45
N ASP A 12 -15.38 14.97 11.03
CA ASP A 12 -16.05 13.71 11.28
C ASP A 12 -15.82 12.67 10.15
N PHE A 13 -14.78 12.88 9.33
CA PHE A 13 -14.48 11.97 8.24
C PHE A 13 -14.20 10.55 8.76
N ASP A 14 -14.89 9.57 8.16
CA ASP A 14 -14.62 8.16 8.40
C ASP A 14 -13.36 7.71 7.65
N TYR A 15 -12.28 7.46 8.38
CA TYR A 15 -10.99 7.01 7.85
C TYR A 15 -10.94 5.50 7.61
N SER A 16 -12.06 4.77 7.76
CA SER A 16 -12.07 3.33 7.51
C SER A 16 -11.60 2.99 6.10
N ILE A 17 -10.87 1.88 5.97
CA ILE A 17 -10.34 1.44 4.67
C ILE A 17 -11.46 1.28 3.63
N PRO A 18 -12.64 0.70 3.96
CA PRO A 18 -13.75 0.67 3.02
C PRO A 18 -14.22 2.05 2.54
N ASN A 19 -14.36 3.02 3.46
CA ASN A 19 -14.76 4.38 3.07
C ASN A 19 -13.69 5.07 2.22
N VAL A 20 -12.42 4.94 2.57
CA VAL A 20 -11.31 5.51 1.77
C VAL A 20 -11.27 4.87 0.37
N THR A 21 -11.53 3.56 0.27
CA THR A 21 -11.61 2.85 -1.01
C THR A 21 -12.77 3.38 -1.86
N GLU A 22 -13.94 3.58 -1.27
CA GLU A 22 -15.09 4.16 -1.98
C GLU A 22 -14.83 5.61 -2.42
N LYS A 23 -14.12 6.41 -1.60
CA LYS A 23 -13.71 7.77 -2.00
C LYS A 23 -12.71 7.76 -3.16
N LEU A 24 -11.80 6.78 -3.18
CA LEU A 24 -10.90 6.57 -4.32
C LEU A 24 -11.70 6.25 -5.58
N ARG A 25 -12.68 5.36 -5.51
CA ARG A 25 -13.55 5.04 -6.64
C ARG A 25 -14.26 6.27 -7.18
N ARG A 26 -14.91 7.04 -6.30
CA ARG A 26 -15.59 8.28 -6.68
C ARG A 26 -14.64 9.32 -7.30
N PHE A 27 -13.40 9.37 -6.83
CA PHE A 27 -12.37 10.22 -7.45
C PHE A 27 -12.07 9.75 -8.88
N VAL A 28 -11.89 8.45 -9.11
CA VAL A 28 -11.65 7.87 -10.44
C VAL A 28 -12.79 8.23 -11.40
N GLU A 29 -14.04 8.10 -10.94
CA GLU A 29 -15.23 8.47 -11.70
C GLU A 29 -15.28 9.99 -12.01
N ALA A 30 -15.12 10.82 -10.97
CA ALA A 30 -15.20 12.29 -11.11
C ALA A 30 -14.06 12.87 -11.96
N ALA A 31 -12.89 12.26 -11.93
CA ALA A 31 -11.75 12.64 -12.73
C ALA A 31 -11.79 12.10 -14.17
N ASN A 32 -12.85 11.38 -14.54
CA ASN A 32 -13.00 10.71 -15.85
C ASN A 32 -11.78 9.87 -16.22
N LEU A 33 -11.15 9.21 -15.24
CA LEU A 33 -10.04 8.31 -15.49
C LEU A 33 -10.57 7.07 -16.22
N THR A 34 -9.78 6.59 -17.18
CA THR A 34 -10.18 5.45 -18.01
C THR A 34 -10.37 4.21 -17.14
N SER A 35 -11.55 3.60 -17.22
CA SER A 35 -11.84 2.32 -16.58
C SER A 35 -11.84 1.22 -17.66
N PRO A 36 -11.27 0.02 -17.36
CA PRO A 36 -10.58 -0.37 -16.14
C PRO A 36 -9.18 0.27 -15.99
N ALA A 37 -8.81 0.61 -14.75
CA ALA A 37 -7.56 1.29 -14.41
C ALA A 37 -6.47 0.33 -13.91
N HIS A 38 -5.20 0.73 -14.06
CA HIS A 38 -4.07 0.12 -13.38
C HIS A 38 -3.99 0.72 -11.97
N ILE A 39 -4.11 -0.13 -10.94
CA ILE A 39 -4.09 0.30 -9.53
C ILE A 39 -2.77 -0.12 -8.90
N ALA A 40 -2.10 0.82 -8.25
CA ALA A 40 -0.90 0.54 -7.46
C ALA A 40 -1.11 0.95 -6.00
N GLY A 41 -0.54 0.20 -5.08
CA GLY A 41 -0.62 0.51 -3.67
C GLY A 41 0.60 0.06 -2.88
N HIS A 42 1.14 1.00 -2.08
CA HIS A 42 2.24 0.77 -1.15
C HIS A 42 1.70 0.73 0.28
N SER A 43 2.18 -0.21 1.10
CA SER A 43 1.83 -0.33 2.52
C SER A 43 0.30 -0.32 2.73
N LEU A 44 -0.24 0.60 3.53
CA LEU A 44 -1.69 0.81 3.69
C LEU A 44 -2.41 1.00 2.34
N GLY A 45 -1.79 1.71 1.39
CA GLY A 45 -2.31 1.84 0.02
C GLY A 45 -2.47 0.50 -0.68
N GLY A 46 -1.66 -0.50 -0.34
CA GLY A 46 -1.81 -1.88 -0.81
C GLY A 46 -3.09 -2.54 -0.33
N SER A 47 -3.47 -2.35 0.94
CA SER A 47 -4.76 -2.83 1.48
C SER A 47 -5.94 -2.18 0.77
N ILE A 48 -5.87 -0.85 0.54
CA ILE A 48 -6.89 -0.11 -0.19
C ILE A 48 -6.99 -0.61 -1.64
N ALA A 49 -5.85 -0.81 -2.30
CA ALA A 49 -5.79 -1.31 -3.68
C ALA A 49 -6.36 -2.73 -3.81
N MET A 50 -6.06 -3.62 -2.86
CA MET A 50 -6.64 -4.97 -2.81
C MET A 50 -8.14 -4.94 -2.58
N LEU A 51 -8.62 -4.10 -1.65
CA LEU A 51 -10.05 -3.97 -1.40
C LEU A 51 -10.77 -3.41 -2.64
N TYR A 52 -10.19 -2.40 -3.30
CA TYR A 52 -10.70 -1.85 -4.55
C TYR A 52 -10.81 -2.94 -5.62
N ALA A 53 -9.73 -3.69 -5.86
CA ALA A 53 -9.72 -4.74 -6.87
C ALA A 53 -10.70 -5.89 -6.58
N GLY A 54 -10.90 -6.23 -5.30
CA GLY A 54 -11.87 -7.24 -4.90
C GLY A 54 -13.32 -6.79 -5.02
N GLN A 55 -13.61 -5.52 -4.72
CA GLN A 55 -14.97 -4.95 -4.80
C GLN A 55 -15.34 -4.53 -6.22
N TYR A 56 -14.39 -4.05 -7.02
CA TYR A 56 -14.60 -3.50 -8.35
C TYR A 56 -13.74 -4.22 -9.41
N PRO A 57 -13.93 -5.55 -9.61
CA PRO A 57 -13.08 -6.34 -10.49
C PRO A 57 -13.12 -5.86 -11.94
N PHE A 58 -14.25 -5.37 -12.43
CA PHE A 58 -14.39 -4.84 -13.80
C PHE A 58 -13.76 -3.44 -13.98
N GLU A 59 -13.47 -2.75 -12.90
CA GLU A 59 -12.80 -1.44 -12.92
C GLU A 59 -11.28 -1.56 -12.73
N THR A 60 -10.76 -2.76 -12.44
CA THR A 60 -9.35 -3.02 -12.16
C THR A 60 -8.69 -3.79 -13.31
N LYS A 61 -7.84 -3.11 -14.08
CA LYS A 61 -7.11 -3.71 -15.19
C LYS A 61 -5.89 -4.51 -14.73
N SER A 62 -5.18 -4.02 -13.75
CA SER A 62 -4.08 -4.71 -13.07
C SER A 62 -3.81 -4.12 -11.69
N LEU A 63 -3.12 -4.88 -10.86
CA LEU A 63 -2.77 -4.51 -9.50
C LEU A 63 -1.24 -4.55 -9.33
N PHE A 64 -0.67 -3.51 -8.73
CA PHE A 64 0.73 -3.48 -8.33
C PHE A 64 0.83 -3.25 -6.83
N LEU A 65 1.32 -4.25 -6.11
CA LEU A 65 1.42 -4.27 -4.65
C LEU A 65 2.88 -4.13 -4.23
N ILE A 66 3.17 -3.09 -3.46
CA ILE A 66 4.51 -2.75 -2.98
C ILE A 66 4.48 -2.79 -1.46
N ASP A 67 5.21 -3.72 -0.84
CA ASP A 67 5.26 -3.88 0.63
C ASP A 67 3.86 -3.73 1.27
N ALA A 68 2.88 -4.42 0.69
CA ALA A 68 1.47 -4.16 0.92
C ALA A 68 1.02 -4.60 2.32
N ALA A 69 0.32 -3.72 3.03
CA ALA A 69 -0.30 -4.07 4.31
C ALA A 69 -1.48 -5.03 4.12
N GLY A 70 -1.70 -5.86 5.13
CA GLY A 70 -2.76 -6.86 5.18
C GLY A 70 -2.73 -7.63 6.49
N VAL A 71 -3.53 -8.69 6.59
CA VAL A 71 -3.54 -9.58 7.75
C VAL A 71 -3.01 -10.95 7.32
N TYR A 72 -1.78 -11.27 7.72
CA TYR A 72 -1.00 -12.38 7.20
C TYR A 72 -0.64 -13.41 8.28
N LYS A 73 -0.58 -14.69 7.89
CA LYS A 73 -0.07 -15.78 8.74
C LYS A 73 1.45 -15.70 8.94
N ALA A 74 2.16 -15.28 7.89
CA ALA A 74 3.61 -15.12 7.91
C ALA A 74 4.09 -13.84 8.62
N ALA A 75 3.20 -13.11 9.30
CA ALA A 75 3.53 -11.91 10.03
C ALA A 75 4.46 -12.18 11.21
N THR A 76 5.67 -11.62 11.19
CA THR A 76 6.70 -11.83 12.23
C THR A 76 7.19 -10.56 12.89
N THR A 77 7.06 -9.40 12.23
CA THR A 77 7.52 -8.12 12.78
C THR A 77 6.70 -7.68 13.99
N PRO A 78 7.28 -6.91 14.93
CA PRO A 78 6.51 -6.32 16.03
C PRO A 78 5.31 -5.50 15.56
N TYR A 79 5.44 -4.80 14.43
CA TYR A 79 4.38 -3.96 13.84
C TYR A 79 3.16 -4.76 13.37
N LEU A 80 3.38 -5.98 12.87
CA LEU A 80 2.30 -6.86 12.43
C LEU A 80 1.70 -7.68 13.59
N LYS A 81 2.54 -8.07 14.57
CA LYS A 81 2.08 -8.82 15.76
C LYS A 81 1.28 -7.96 16.74
N ASP A 82 1.71 -6.71 16.92
CA ASP A 82 0.98 -5.70 17.69
C ASP A 82 0.89 -4.41 16.88
N PRO A 83 -0.23 -4.19 16.18
CA PRO A 83 -0.42 -2.99 15.35
C PRO A 83 -0.31 -1.67 16.12
N ASN A 84 -0.39 -1.68 17.46
CA ASN A 84 -0.16 -0.46 18.24
C ASN A 84 1.28 0.07 18.10
N HIS A 85 2.24 -0.79 17.77
CA HIS A 85 3.61 -0.34 17.47
C HIS A 85 3.68 0.61 16.26
N ILE A 86 2.72 0.54 15.32
CA ILE A 86 2.66 1.45 14.17
C ILE A 86 2.53 2.91 14.63
N LYS A 87 1.91 3.17 15.79
CA LYS A 87 1.81 4.51 16.37
C LYS A 87 3.16 5.16 16.63
N ASN A 88 4.19 4.35 16.91
CA ASN A 88 5.56 4.85 17.14
C ASN A 88 6.20 5.44 15.87
N MET A 89 5.60 5.21 14.69
CA MET A 89 6.08 5.78 13.42
C MET A 89 5.40 7.11 13.08
N ILE A 90 4.49 7.61 13.92
CA ILE A 90 3.85 8.90 13.69
C ILE A 90 4.81 10.02 14.08
N VAL A 91 5.11 10.88 13.12
CA VAL A 91 5.94 12.07 13.34
C VAL A 91 5.07 13.13 14.03
N SER A 92 5.22 13.25 15.36
CA SER A 92 4.43 14.14 16.21
C SER A 92 5.25 15.22 16.90
N LYS A 93 6.57 15.06 16.96
CA LYS A 93 7.52 15.99 17.57
C LYS A 93 8.85 15.97 16.84
N LYS A 94 9.69 16.96 17.19
CA LYS A 94 11.05 17.07 16.64
C LYS A 94 11.88 15.82 16.94
N GLY A 95 12.54 15.30 15.90
CA GLY A 95 13.38 14.10 15.94
C GLY A 95 12.67 12.84 15.44
N ASP A 96 11.32 12.83 15.43
CA ASP A 96 10.55 11.67 15.00
C ASP A 96 10.75 11.35 13.52
N PHE A 97 11.01 12.35 12.69
CA PHE A 97 11.26 12.15 11.26
C PHE A 97 12.50 11.28 11.00
N ASN A 98 13.59 11.57 11.67
CA ASN A 98 14.80 10.77 11.53
C ASN A 98 14.61 9.35 12.04
N PHE A 99 13.89 9.19 13.16
CA PHE A 99 13.52 7.86 13.66
C PHE A 99 12.69 7.09 12.63
N LEU A 100 11.65 7.72 12.06
CA LEU A 100 10.82 7.11 11.03
C LEU A 100 11.68 6.63 9.85
N MET A 101 12.57 7.48 9.31
CA MET A 101 13.43 7.12 8.18
C MET A 101 14.28 5.88 8.47
N GLN A 102 14.82 5.75 9.70
CA GLN A 102 15.60 4.58 10.13
C GLN A 102 14.75 3.30 10.28
N GLN A 103 13.45 3.44 10.58
CA GLN A 103 12.55 2.29 10.67
C GLN A 103 12.11 1.81 9.29
N VAL A 104 11.73 2.73 8.40
CA VAL A 104 11.12 2.39 7.12
C VAL A 104 12.12 2.15 5.99
N MET A 105 13.37 2.60 6.12
CA MET A 105 14.40 2.41 5.09
C MET A 105 15.53 1.50 5.57
N PHE A 106 16.09 0.73 4.67
CA PHE A 106 17.32 -0.03 4.92
C PHE A 106 18.53 0.90 4.96
N THR A 107 18.66 1.76 3.95
CA THR A 107 19.70 2.80 3.89
C THR A 107 19.03 4.15 3.61
N PRO A 108 18.68 4.91 4.69
CA PRO A 108 18.12 6.25 4.50
C PRO A 108 19.08 7.12 3.66
N PRO A 109 18.60 7.83 2.64
CA PRO A 109 19.42 8.72 1.85
C PRO A 109 19.86 9.92 2.68
N PHE A 110 20.95 10.57 2.25
CA PHE A 110 21.29 11.86 2.81
C PHE A 110 20.22 12.89 2.46
N ILE A 111 19.58 13.45 3.47
CA ILE A 111 18.57 14.51 3.32
C ILE A 111 19.15 15.80 3.91
N PRO A 112 19.29 16.89 3.12
CA PRO A 112 19.72 18.18 3.64
C PRO A 112 18.86 18.61 4.83
N LYS A 113 19.50 19.19 5.84
CA LYS A 113 18.85 19.53 7.12
C LYS A 113 17.59 20.37 6.95
N GLU A 114 17.64 21.35 6.06
CA GLU A 114 16.52 22.25 5.79
C GLU A 114 15.31 21.52 5.20
N ILE A 115 15.56 20.54 4.31
CA ILE A 115 14.53 19.68 3.72
C ILE A 115 13.97 18.74 4.80
N ALA A 116 14.81 18.09 5.59
CA ALA A 116 14.38 17.21 6.67
C ALA A 116 13.49 17.97 7.68
N GLN A 117 13.88 19.20 8.06
CA GLN A 117 13.11 20.03 8.97
C GLN A 117 11.77 20.49 8.37
N ALA A 118 11.73 20.81 7.07
CA ALA A 118 10.49 21.18 6.39
C ALA A 118 9.51 19.98 6.35
N GLN A 119 10.01 18.79 6.01
CA GLN A 119 9.23 17.55 6.02
C GLN A 119 8.71 17.21 7.42
N GLU A 120 9.58 17.27 8.42
CA GLU A 120 9.22 17.01 9.81
C GLU A 120 8.10 17.95 10.27
N LYS A 121 8.24 19.26 10.00
CA LYS A 121 7.23 20.28 10.33
C LYS A 121 5.88 19.98 9.66
N MET A 122 5.89 19.60 8.39
CA MET A 122 4.69 19.24 7.65
C MET A 122 4.02 17.99 8.28
N MET A 123 4.80 16.95 8.58
CA MET A 123 4.28 15.71 9.16
C MET A 123 3.74 15.93 10.58
N ILE A 124 4.40 16.75 11.40
CA ILE A 124 3.88 17.15 12.72
C ILE A 124 2.53 17.85 12.57
N GLY A 125 2.37 18.73 11.60
CA GLY A 125 1.09 19.38 11.31
C GLY A 125 -0.03 18.42 10.91
N GLN A 126 0.31 17.25 10.40
CA GLN A 126 -0.61 16.20 9.96
C GLN A 126 -0.74 15.04 10.96
N ALA A 127 -0.08 15.12 12.12
CA ALA A 127 0.02 14.00 13.07
C ALA A 127 -1.34 13.48 13.53
N GLU A 128 -2.32 14.36 13.79
CA GLU A 128 -3.68 13.95 14.18
C GLU A 128 -4.38 13.14 13.08
N GLN A 129 -4.27 13.57 11.83
CA GLN A 129 -4.85 12.85 10.69
C GLN A 129 -4.16 11.51 10.47
N THR A 130 -2.81 11.50 10.56
CA THR A 130 -2.02 10.26 10.48
C THR A 130 -2.40 9.30 11.58
N GLN A 131 -2.61 9.78 12.82
CA GLN A 131 -3.07 8.95 13.93
C GLN A 131 -4.41 8.29 13.62
N LYS A 132 -5.38 9.03 13.09
CA LYS A 132 -6.69 8.48 12.70
C LYS A 132 -6.58 7.40 11.63
N MET A 133 -5.68 7.57 10.66
CA MET A 133 -5.42 6.54 9.64
C MET A 133 -4.74 5.30 10.23
N VAL A 134 -3.76 5.49 11.10
CA VAL A 134 -3.07 4.38 11.80
C VAL A 134 -4.05 3.60 12.66
N ASP A 135 -4.97 4.27 13.35
CA ASP A 135 -6.00 3.60 14.14
C ASP A 135 -6.87 2.68 13.27
N GLN A 136 -7.06 2.98 11.98
CA GLN A 136 -7.80 2.10 11.05
C GLN A 136 -7.02 0.83 10.69
N LEU A 137 -5.69 0.87 10.64
CA LEU A 137 -4.88 -0.36 10.49
C LEU A 137 -5.03 -1.27 11.71
N ILE A 138 -5.12 -0.69 12.90
CA ILE A 138 -5.37 -1.44 14.14
C ILE A 138 -6.76 -2.08 14.09
N VAL A 139 -7.76 -1.34 13.63
CA VAL A 139 -9.13 -1.84 13.45
C VAL A 139 -9.17 -2.96 12.41
N LEU A 140 -8.44 -2.82 11.28
CA LEU A 140 -8.36 -3.86 10.25
C LEU A 140 -7.91 -5.20 10.85
N ASN A 141 -6.85 -5.18 11.66
CA ASN A 141 -6.33 -6.38 12.33
C ASN A 141 -7.27 -6.97 13.41
N LYS A 142 -8.25 -6.20 13.87
CA LYS A 142 -9.31 -6.70 14.76
C LYS A 142 -10.50 -7.29 14.00
N LEU A 143 -10.80 -6.74 12.83
CA LEU A 143 -11.94 -7.14 12.00
C LEU A 143 -11.63 -8.35 11.11
N TYR A 144 -10.38 -8.46 10.67
CA TYR A 144 -9.94 -9.52 9.78
C TYR A 144 -8.98 -10.47 10.49
N THR A 145 -9.25 -11.76 10.34
CA THR A 145 -8.26 -12.82 10.59
C THR A 145 -7.46 -13.06 9.31
N PRO A 146 -6.29 -13.73 9.40
CA PRO A 146 -5.57 -14.17 8.19
C PRO A 146 -6.45 -14.96 7.22
N ASP A 147 -7.38 -15.77 7.72
CA ASP A 147 -8.26 -16.56 6.86
C ASP A 147 -9.33 -15.72 6.15
N SER A 148 -9.95 -14.75 6.83
CA SER A 148 -10.90 -13.84 6.20
C SER A 148 -10.23 -12.87 5.23
N PHE A 149 -9.02 -12.40 5.53
CA PHE A 149 -8.20 -11.62 4.61
C PHE A 149 -7.82 -12.45 3.36
N ALA A 150 -7.47 -13.72 3.55
CA ALA A 150 -7.20 -14.64 2.44
C ALA A 150 -8.40 -14.81 1.51
N LEU A 151 -9.63 -14.80 2.02
CA LEU A 151 -10.84 -14.85 1.17
C LEU A 151 -10.95 -13.61 0.28
N LEU A 152 -10.70 -12.42 0.83
CA LEU A 152 -10.65 -11.19 0.03
C LEU A 152 -9.57 -11.28 -1.06
N ALA A 153 -8.35 -11.67 -0.70
CA ALA A 153 -7.26 -11.77 -1.68
C ALA A 153 -7.59 -12.78 -2.80
N ARG A 154 -8.21 -13.91 -2.48
CA ARG A 154 -8.62 -14.93 -3.46
C ARG A 154 -9.75 -14.46 -4.39
N SER A 155 -10.51 -13.45 -4.02
CA SER A 155 -11.55 -12.87 -4.89
C SER A 155 -10.99 -11.94 -5.97
N ILE A 156 -9.71 -11.56 -5.88
CA ILE A 156 -9.06 -10.66 -6.83
C ILE A 156 -8.64 -11.43 -8.07
N ASP A 157 -9.23 -11.09 -9.21
CA ASP A 157 -8.93 -11.68 -10.51
C ASP A 157 -7.93 -10.85 -11.35
N ALA A 158 -7.63 -9.61 -10.94
CA ALA A 158 -6.72 -8.74 -11.67
C ALA A 158 -5.30 -9.33 -11.74
N PRO A 159 -4.64 -9.29 -12.91
CA PRO A 159 -3.22 -9.58 -13.02
C PRO A 159 -2.43 -8.73 -12.02
N THR A 160 -1.60 -9.37 -11.21
CA THR A 160 -0.94 -8.69 -10.09
C THR A 160 0.58 -8.83 -10.15
N LEU A 161 1.28 -7.71 -10.00
CA LEU A 161 2.71 -7.65 -9.69
C LEU A 161 2.87 -7.41 -8.19
N ILE A 162 3.73 -8.19 -7.54
CA ILE A 162 4.12 -8.04 -6.13
C ILE A 162 5.59 -7.69 -6.09
N LEU A 163 5.94 -6.62 -5.36
CA LEU A 163 7.31 -6.19 -5.15
C LEU A 163 7.52 -5.95 -3.66
N TRP A 164 8.70 -6.33 -3.14
CA TRP A 164 9.00 -6.26 -1.71
C TRP A 164 10.46 -5.93 -1.45
N GLY A 165 10.70 -5.05 -0.46
CA GLY A 165 12.02 -4.85 0.12
C GLY A 165 12.40 -6.03 1.02
N LYS A 166 13.55 -6.67 0.77
CA LYS A 166 14.01 -7.82 1.57
C LYS A 166 14.27 -7.48 3.02
N GLN A 167 14.68 -6.25 3.28
CA GLN A 167 14.99 -5.74 4.62
C GLN A 167 13.85 -4.91 5.22
N ASP A 168 12.63 -5.11 4.74
CA ASP A 168 11.44 -4.47 5.32
C ASP A 168 11.26 -4.90 6.78
N LYS A 169 11.41 -3.93 7.69
CA LYS A 169 11.25 -4.10 9.14
C LYS A 169 9.81 -3.89 9.60
N ILE A 170 8.96 -3.35 8.75
CA ILE A 170 7.55 -3.05 9.04
C ILE A 170 6.69 -4.24 8.67
N ILE A 171 6.79 -4.70 7.42
CA ILE A 171 6.06 -5.86 6.91
C ILE A 171 7.08 -6.84 6.33
N ASN A 172 7.40 -7.88 7.07
CA ASN A 172 8.46 -8.83 6.73
C ASN A 172 8.24 -9.50 5.36
N VAL A 173 9.34 -9.74 4.66
CA VAL A 173 9.36 -10.22 3.27
C VAL A 173 8.67 -11.58 3.07
N GLU A 174 8.59 -12.42 4.11
CA GLU A 174 7.93 -13.73 4.09
C GLU A 174 6.42 -13.62 3.79
N VAL A 175 5.86 -12.41 3.94
CA VAL A 175 4.48 -12.11 3.53
C VAL A 175 4.31 -12.16 2.01
N ALA A 176 5.32 -11.80 1.22
CA ALA A 176 5.20 -11.74 -0.23
C ALA A 176 4.87 -13.10 -0.89
N PRO A 177 5.53 -14.23 -0.56
CA PRO A 177 5.12 -15.54 -1.06
C PRO A 177 3.75 -15.98 -0.51
N GLU A 178 3.38 -15.63 0.72
CA GLU A 178 2.01 -15.89 1.21
C GLU A 178 0.99 -15.17 0.34
N LEU A 179 1.15 -13.87 0.13
CA LEU A 179 0.26 -13.06 -0.70
C LEU A 179 0.18 -13.60 -2.13
N LYS A 180 1.31 -14.03 -2.73
CA LYS A 180 1.35 -14.69 -4.03
C LYS A 180 0.47 -15.94 -4.06
N SER A 181 0.47 -16.73 -3.00
CA SER A 181 -0.33 -17.97 -2.93
C SER A 181 -1.83 -17.71 -2.85
N LEU A 182 -2.23 -16.52 -2.41
CA LEU A 182 -3.62 -16.11 -2.27
C LEU A 182 -4.18 -15.47 -3.54
N LEU A 183 -3.35 -14.75 -4.29
CA LEU A 183 -3.74 -14.02 -5.50
C LEU A 183 -3.62 -14.93 -6.74
N LYS A 184 -4.75 -15.22 -7.39
CA LYS A 184 -4.84 -16.17 -8.51
C LYS A 184 -3.89 -15.83 -9.66
N ASN A 185 -3.84 -14.56 -10.05
CA ASN A 185 -3.12 -14.07 -11.23
C ASN A 185 -1.89 -13.24 -10.88
N ALA A 186 -1.30 -13.45 -9.69
CA ALA A 186 -0.07 -12.79 -9.31
C ALA A 186 1.17 -13.45 -9.94
N GLN A 187 2.10 -12.63 -10.41
CA GLN A 187 3.43 -13.10 -10.82
C GLN A 187 4.27 -13.51 -9.62
N THR A 188 5.39 -14.18 -9.85
CA THR A 188 6.40 -14.42 -8.81
C THR A 188 6.81 -13.09 -8.20
N PRO A 189 6.81 -12.95 -6.86
CA PRO A 189 7.18 -11.72 -6.21
C PRO A 189 8.61 -11.28 -6.57
N VAL A 190 8.78 -10.01 -6.83
CA VAL A 190 10.09 -9.38 -7.00
C VAL A 190 10.59 -8.95 -5.62
N ILE A 191 11.69 -9.52 -5.19
CA ILE A 191 12.32 -9.19 -3.92
C ILE A 191 13.58 -8.38 -4.18
N LEU A 192 13.65 -7.18 -3.59
CA LEU A 192 14.78 -6.27 -3.77
C LEU A 192 15.74 -6.37 -2.58
N ASP A 193 16.97 -6.80 -2.84
CA ASP A 193 18.04 -6.83 -1.83
C ASP A 193 18.47 -5.42 -1.44
N ASN A 194 18.81 -5.22 -0.15
CA ASN A 194 19.23 -3.95 0.43
C ASN A 194 18.17 -2.83 0.33
N VAL A 195 16.91 -3.20 0.37
CA VAL A 195 15.75 -2.30 0.33
C VAL A 195 14.86 -2.58 1.53
N GLY A 196 14.41 -1.54 2.20
CA GLY A 196 13.47 -1.59 3.33
C GLY A 196 12.01 -1.49 2.89
N HIS A 197 11.21 -0.80 3.71
CA HIS A 197 9.77 -0.62 3.50
C HIS A 197 9.42 0.46 2.45
N MET A 198 10.41 1.13 1.88
CA MET A 198 10.19 2.26 0.95
C MET A 198 10.88 2.03 -0.42
N PRO A 199 10.58 0.92 -1.14
CA PRO A 199 11.24 0.63 -2.42
C PRO A 199 11.16 1.76 -3.44
N ILE A 200 10.05 2.51 -3.44
CA ILE A 200 9.84 3.64 -4.35
C ILE A 200 10.87 4.76 -4.12
N LEU A 201 11.40 4.90 -2.90
CA LEU A 201 12.42 5.89 -2.57
C LEU A 201 13.84 5.32 -2.53
N GLU A 202 13.98 4.04 -2.17
CA GLU A 202 15.28 3.39 -2.00
C GLU A 202 15.82 2.79 -3.29
N ALA A 203 14.93 2.41 -4.23
CA ALA A 203 15.27 1.66 -5.43
C ALA A 203 14.32 1.98 -6.61
N ASP A 204 14.01 3.26 -6.81
CA ASP A 204 13.04 3.77 -7.79
C ASP A 204 13.25 3.20 -9.20
N GLN A 205 14.51 3.17 -9.67
CA GLN A 205 14.87 2.63 -10.97
C GLN A 205 14.55 1.13 -11.09
N LEU A 206 14.83 0.34 -10.04
CA LEU A 206 14.50 -1.09 -10.02
C LEU A 206 12.99 -1.30 -10.01
N VAL A 207 12.25 -0.49 -9.25
CA VAL A 207 10.78 -0.53 -9.25
C VAL A 207 10.22 -0.27 -10.64
N VAL A 208 10.71 0.76 -11.33
CA VAL A 208 10.30 1.12 -12.70
C VAL A 208 10.66 0.00 -13.69
N GLN A 209 11.86 -0.58 -13.60
CA GLN A 209 12.30 -1.70 -14.44
C GLN A 209 11.41 -2.94 -14.30
N GLN A 210 10.77 -3.15 -13.18
CA GLN A 210 9.80 -4.24 -12.98
C GLN A 210 8.40 -3.86 -13.45
N TYR A 211 7.99 -2.63 -13.18
CA TYR A 211 6.62 -2.21 -13.42
C TYR A 211 6.33 -1.95 -14.91
N LEU A 212 7.23 -1.32 -15.66
CA LEU A 212 6.99 -1.01 -17.08
C LEU A 212 6.79 -2.26 -17.96
N PRO A 213 7.62 -3.31 -17.86
CA PRO A 213 7.38 -4.55 -18.60
C PRO A 213 6.06 -5.23 -18.22
N PHE A 214 5.69 -5.19 -16.92
CA PHE A 214 4.40 -5.70 -16.46
C PHE A 214 3.24 -4.97 -17.13
N LEU A 215 3.24 -3.64 -17.14
CA LEU A 215 2.23 -2.83 -17.82
C LEU A 215 2.14 -3.14 -19.32
N SER A 216 3.30 -3.20 -20.00
CA SER A 216 3.38 -3.51 -21.44
C SER A 216 2.76 -4.87 -21.76
N LYS A 217 3.02 -5.88 -20.92
CA LYS A 217 2.43 -7.21 -21.05
C LYS A 217 0.91 -7.18 -20.92
N ILE A 218 0.37 -6.42 -19.94
CA ILE A 218 -1.07 -6.29 -19.75
C ILE A 218 -1.73 -5.56 -20.91
N GLN A 219 -1.09 -4.52 -21.43
CA GLN A 219 -1.61 -3.75 -22.59
C GLN A 219 -1.63 -4.57 -23.88
N SER A 220 -0.68 -5.48 -24.06
CA SER A 220 -0.62 -6.35 -25.25
C SER A 220 -1.65 -7.49 -25.23
N GLN A 221 -2.25 -7.80 -24.08
CA GLN A 221 -3.35 -8.76 -23.98
C GLN A 221 -4.62 -8.14 -24.55
N LYS A 222 -5.22 -8.78 -25.59
CA LYS A 222 -6.52 -8.35 -26.12
C LYS A 222 -7.56 -8.31 -25.00
N PRO A 223 -8.46 -7.32 -24.99
CA PRO A 223 -9.58 -7.32 -24.04
C PRO A 223 -10.30 -8.67 -24.11
N VAL A 224 -10.50 -9.31 -22.97
CA VAL A 224 -11.45 -10.42 -22.88
C VAL A 224 -12.81 -9.81 -23.20
N THR A 225 -13.32 -10.08 -24.41
CA THR A 225 -14.68 -9.67 -24.79
C THR A 225 -15.63 -10.31 -23.79
N ALA A 226 -16.44 -9.48 -23.11
CA ALA A 226 -17.52 -9.99 -22.30
C ALA A 226 -18.38 -10.92 -23.19
N PRO A 227 -18.86 -12.05 -22.67
CA PRO A 227 -19.81 -12.84 -23.43
C PRO A 227 -21.00 -11.94 -23.78
N THR A 228 -21.27 -11.84 -25.07
CA THR A 228 -22.47 -11.15 -25.58
C THR A 228 -23.71 -11.84 -24.99
N PRO A 229 -24.70 -11.11 -24.50
CA PRO A 229 -25.89 -11.66 -23.89
C PRO A 229 -26.71 -12.51 -24.87
#